data_342e373f56bb382f79225459291cfa5a
#
_entry.id   342e373f56bb382f79225459291cfa5a
#
_cell.length_a   1.000
_cell.length_b   1.000
_cell.length_c   1.000
_cell.angle_alpha   90.00
_cell.angle_beta   90.00
_cell.angle_gamma   90.00
#
_symmetry.space_group_name_H-M   'P 1'
#
loop_
_entity.id
_entity.type
_entity.pdbx_description
1 polymer ?
#
loop_
_entity_poly.entity_id
_entity_poly.type
_entity_poly.pdbx_seq_one_letter_code
_entity_poly.pdbx_strand_id
1 'polypeptide(L)'
;MRIEALLFDDRNEDECNAHGVTVKELQQVLEEAPRFFRNKGGRARAPYIMVGPSSGGRLLTIPIEPLQSPGVWRPRTAYDSPQSDRTRYYS
;
A
#
# COMPACT_ATOMS: atom_id res chain seq x y z
N MET A 1 6.37 -11.15 -7.03
CA MET A 1 5.18 -10.97 -6.15
C MET A 1 3.98 -10.68 -7.02
N ARG A 2 2.89 -11.33 -6.74
CA ARG A 2 1.67 -11.17 -7.55
C ARG A 2 0.54 -10.64 -6.68
N ILE A 3 -0.06 -9.54 -7.10
CA ILE A 3 -1.21 -8.97 -6.41
C ILE A 3 -2.35 -8.80 -7.40
N GLU A 4 -3.45 -9.48 -7.14
CA GLU A 4 -4.65 -9.39 -7.97
C GLU A 4 -5.71 -8.53 -7.32
N ALA A 5 -5.74 -8.52 -5.98
CA ALA A 5 -6.76 -7.79 -5.24
C ALA A 5 -6.27 -7.40 -3.86
N LEU A 6 -6.86 -6.31 -3.36
CA LEU A 6 -6.68 -5.88 -1.98
C LEU A 6 -7.96 -6.17 -1.22
N LEU A 7 -7.82 -6.71 -0.01
CA LEU A 7 -8.96 -6.95 0.88
C LEU A 7 -9.13 -5.79 1.85
N PHE A 8 -10.32 -5.20 1.84
CA PHE A 8 -10.66 -4.09 2.73
C PHE A 8 -11.63 -4.54 3.81
N ASP A 9 -11.43 -4.03 5.01
CA ASP A 9 -12.33 -4.22 6.14
C ASP A 9 -12.42 -2.89 6.89
N ASP A 10 -13.31 -2.81 7.88
CA ASP A 10 -13.52 -1.57 8.63
C ASP A 10 -12.24 -1.07 9.28
N ARG A 11 -11.42 -1.99 9.76
CA ARG A 11 -10.20 -1.64 10.47
C ARG A 11 -9.16 -0.99 9.55
N ASN A 12 -8.88 -1.59 8.41
CA ASN A 12 -7.87 -1.00 7.52
C ASN A 12 -8.40 0.24 6.81
N GLU A 13 -9.70 0.34 6.56
CA GLU A 13 -10.29 1.56 6.03
C GLU A 13 -10.14 2.70 7.04
N ASP A 14 -10.41 2.44 8.32
CA ASP A 14 -10.25 3.44 9.38
C ASP A 14 -8.79 3.89 9.51
N GLU A 15 -7.86 2.95 9.45
CA GLU A 15 -6.43 3.26 9.51
C GLU A 15 -6.00 4.16 8.34
N CYS A 16 -6.45 3.85 7.14
CA CYS A 16 -6.14 4.67 5.97
C CYS A 16 -6.77 6.05 6.10
N ASN A 17 -8.03 6.11 6.51
CA ASN A 17 -8.75 7.38 6.66
C ASN A 17 -8.10 8.27 7.72
N ALA A 18 -7.54 7.68 8.78
CA ALA A 18 -6.83 8.43 9.81
C ALA A 18 -5.63 9.19 9.25
N HIS A 19 -5.08 8.72 8.14
CA HIS A 19 -3.98 9.39 7.42
C HIS A 19 -4.47 10.17 6.21
N GLY A 20 -5.78 10.34 6.07
CA GLY A 20 -6.36 11.07 4.95
C GLY A 20 -6.30 10.32 3.62
N VAL A 21 -6.25 8.99 3.65
CA VAL A 21 -6.19 8.16 2.45
C VAL A 21 -7.48 7.36 2.33
N THR A 22 -8.03 7.30 1.11
CA THR A 22 -9.28 6.57 0.85
C THR A 22 -9.01 5.22 0.21
N VAL A 23 -9.97 4.29 0.35
CA VAL A 23 -9.93 3.00 -0.33
C VAL A 23 -9.79 3.18 -1.84
N LYS A 24 -10.48 4.17 -2.40
CA LYS A 24 -10.40 4.47 -3.83
C LYS A 24 -8.97 4.80 -4.25
N GLU A 25 -8.24 5.55 -3.43
CA GLU A 25 -6.85 5.87 -3.73
C GLU A 25 -5.96 4.63 -3.71
N LEU A 26 -6.19 3.69 -2.78
CA LEU A 26 -5.45 2.44 -2.77
C LEU A 26 -5.69 1.61 -4.03
N GLN A 27 -6.94 1.55 -4.49
CA GLN A 27 -7.27 0.87 -5.73
C GLN A 27 -6.58 1.53 -6.92
N GLN A 28 -6.51 2.85 -6.94
CA GLN A 28 -5.83 3.60 -7.99
C GLN A 28 -4.34 3.27 -8.02
N VAL A 29 -3.70 3.18 -6.84
CA VAL A 29 -2.28 2.81 -6.76
C VAL A 29 -2.06 1.41 -7.31
N LEU A 30 -2.93 0.46 -6.99
CA LEU A 30 -2.81 -0.91 -7.50
C LEU A 30 -2.93 -0.96 -9.03
N GLU A 31 -3.80 -0.16 -9.61
CA GLU A 31 -4.04 -0.13 -11.06
C GLU A 31 -2.95 0.60 -11.84
N GLU A 32 -2.32 1.61 -11.24
CA GLU A 32 -1.19 2.29 -11.82
C GLU A 32 0.08 1.50 -11.48
N ALA A 33 1.15 1.62 -12.13
CA ALA A 33 2.33 0.79 -11.98
C ALA A 33 3.02 0.92 -10.59
N PRO A 34 2.52 0.27 -9.53
CA PRO A 34 3.13 0.37 -8.21
C PRO A 34 4.42 -0.42 -8.15
N ARG A 35 5.30 -0.07 -7.20
CA ARG A 35 6.51 -0.82 -6.92
C ARG A 35 6.42 -1.41 -5.53
N PHE A 36 7.07 -2.54 -5.33
CA PHE A 36 7.03 -3.28 -4.09
C PHE A 36 8.41 -3.36 -3.48
N PHE A 37 8.49 -3.13 -2.17
CA PHE A 37 9.75 -3.18 -1.43
C PHE A 37 9.55 -3.95 -0.12
N ARG A 38 10.63 -4.48 0.43
CA ARG A 38 10.57 -5.05 1.77
C ARG A 38 10.30 -3.93 2.78
N ASN A 39 9.45 -4.23 3.72
CA ASN A 39 9.14 -3.30 4.81
C ASN A 39 10.19 -3.49 5.92
N LYS A 40 11.34 -2.85 5.78
CA LYS A 40 12.49 -3.10 6.65
C LYS A 40 12.25 -2.75 8.12
N GLY A 41 11.50 -1.70 8.38
CA GLY A 41 11.11 -1.36 9.73
C GLY A 41 9.82 -2.03 10.13
N GLY A 42 9.30 -2.86 9.24
CA GLY A 42 7.98 -3.43 9.38
C GLY A 42 7.94 -4.60 10.32
N ARG A 43 6.76 -4.81 10.82
CA ARG A 43 6.45 -5.95 11.65
C ARG A 43 6.14 -7.13 10.74
N ALA A 44 6.19 -8.33 11.30
CA ALA A 44 5.92 -9.57 10.57
C ALA A 44 4.58 -9.55 9.83
N ARG A 45 3.61 -8.77 10.31
CA ARG A 45 2.28 -8.71 9.71
C ARG A 45 2.22 -7.96 8.39
N ALA A 46 3.16 -7.04 8.15
CA ALA A 46 3.20 -6.28 6.90
C ALA A 46 4.62 -6.34 6.35
N PRO A 47 5.00 -7.51 5.76
CA PRO A 47 6.39 -7.72 5.33
C PRO A 47 6.80 -6.90 4.12
N TYR A 48 5.86 -6.32 3.39
CA TYR A 48 6.14 -5.53 2.19
C TYR A 48 5.41 -4.20 2.23
N ILE A 49 5.92 -3.26 1.45
CA ILE A 49 5.21 -2.01 1.16
C ILE A 49 4.94 -1.91 -0.34
N MET A 50 3.77 -1.41 -0.67
CA MET A 50 3.41 -1.03 -2.03
C MET A 50 3.52 0.48 -2.12
N VAL A 51 4.28 0.98 -3.07
CA VAL A 51 4.49 2.42 -3.25
C VAL A 51 4.06 2.81 -4.67
N GLY A 52 3.25 3.83 -4.79
CA GLY A 52 2.82 4.29 -6.10
C GLY A 52 1.90 5.49 -6.03
N PRO A 53 1.60 6.09 -7.18
CA PRO A 53 0.75 7.27 -7.25
C PRO A 53 -0.73 6.91 -7.28
N SER A 54 -1.54 7.73 -6.61
CA SER A 54 -2.98 7.77 -6.85
C SER A 54 -3.25 8.53 -8.14
N SER A 55 -4.50 8.52 -8.60
CA SER A 55 -4.88 9.25 -9.82
C SER A 55 -4.62 10.75 -9.73
N GLY A 56 -4.63 11.30 -8.51
CA GLY A 56 -4.30 12.70 -8.29
C GLY A 56 -2.81 13.01 -8.22
N GLY A 57 -1.96 12.00 -8.44
CA GLY A 57 -0.50 12.20 -8.40
C GLY A 57 0.11 12.15 -7.01
N ARG A 58 -0.68 11.83 -5.99
CA ARG A 58 -0.20 11.71 -4.62
C ARG A 58 0.52 10.38 -4.45
N LEU A 59 1.80 10.42 -4.09
CA LEU A 59 2.55 9.18 -3.88
C LEU A 59 2.26 8.61 -2.50
N LEU A 60 1.82 7.37 -2.46
CA LEU A 60 1.40 6.70 -1.23
C LEU A 60 2.27 5.49 -0.92
N THR A 61 2.48 5.25 0.37
CA THR A 61 3.13 4.05 0.89
C THR A 61 2.09 3.24 1.63
N ILE A 62 1.96 1.98 1.25
CA ILE A 62 0.91 1.10 1.74
C ILE A 62 1.54 -0.20 2.25
N PRO A 63 1.72 -0.35 3.56
CA PRO A 63 2.15 -1.64 4.13
C PRO A 63 1.09 -2.71 3.86
N ILE A 64 1.53 -3.85 3.35
CA ILE A 64 0.63 -4.93 2.94
C ILE A 64 1.07 -6.28 3.52
N GLU A 65 0.08 -7.14 3.77
CA GLU A 65 0.33 -8.50 4.20
C GLU A 65 -0.36 -9.50 3.26
N PRO A 66 0.30 -10.65 2.98
CA PRO A 66 -0.32 -11.67 2.16
C PRO A 66 -1.41 -12.39 2.93
N LEU A 67 -2.44 -12.83 2.22
CA LEU A 67 -3.50 -13.66 2.78
C LEU A 67 -3.38 -15.08 2.22
N GLN A 68 -4.22 -15.99 2.71
CA GLN A 68 -4.15 -17.39 2.29
C GLN A 68 -4.50 -17.58 0.82
N SER A 69 -5.42 -16.76 0.31
CA SER A 69 -5.79 -16.83 -1.11
C SER A 69 -4.67 -16.22 -1.95
N PRO A 70 -4.11 -16.96 -2.93
CA PRO A 70 -3.06 -16.42 -3.77
C PRO A 70 -3.47 -15.14 -4.47
N GLY A 71 -2.59 -14.15 -4.43
CA GLY A 71 -2.85 -12.87 -5.09
C GLY A 71 -3.71 -11.89 -4.30
N VAL A 72 -4.22 -12.30 -3.15
CA VAL A 72 -5.02 -11.41 -2.30
C VAL A 72 -4.17 -10.93 -1.13
N TRP A 73 -4.09 -9.61 -0.98
CA TRP A 73 -3.27 -8.96 0.04
C TRP A 73 -4.12 -8.01 0.85
N ARG A 74 -3.78 -7.84 2.11
CA ARG A 74 -4.50 -6.93 2.99
C ARG A 74 -3.64 -5.72 3.29
N PRO A 75 -4.08 -4.50 2.94
CA PRO A 75 -3.36 -3.30 3.39
C PRO A 75 -3.59 -3.11 4.88
N ARG A 76 -2.52 -2.77 5.60
CA ARG A 76 -2.62 -2.51 7.04
C ARG A 76 -2.97 -1.06 7.30
N THR A 77 -2.40 -0.16 6.52
CA THR A 77 -2.63 1.27 6.56
C THR A 77 -2.14 1.89 5.26
N ALA A 78 -2.21 3.20 5.13
CA ALA A 78 -1.65 3.92 4.00
C ALA A 78 -1.35 5.35 4.43
N TYR A 79 -0.28 5.93 3.88
CA TYR A 79 0.12 7.30 4.21
C TYR A 79 0.93 7.90 3.07
N ASP A 80 1.09 9.22 3.09
CA ASP A 80 1.95 9.89 2.12
C ASP A 80 3.37 9.35 2.22
N SER A 81 3.98 9.05 1.08
CA SER A 81 5.31 8.46 1.05
C SER A 81 6.35 9.37 1.69
N PRO A 82 7.12 8.87 2.68
CA PRO A 82 8.26 9.62 3.18
C PRO A 82 9.33 9.73 2.12
N GLN A 83 10.29 10.64 2.32
CA GLN A 83 11.32 10.92 1.31
C GLN A 83 12.09 9.67 0.89
N SER A 84 12.38 8.76 1.82
CA SER A 84 13.11 7.53 1.50
C SER A 84 12.33 6.65 0.50
N ASP A 85 11.02 6.53 0.67
CA ASP A 85 10.20 5.74 -0.22
C ASP A 85 10.03 6.43 -1.58
N ARG A 86 9.90 7.76 -1.58
CA ARG A 86 9.83 8.53 -2.82
C ARG A 86 11.09 8.35 -3.63
N THR A 87 12.26 8.42 -2.99
CA THR A 87 13.54 8.21 -3.65
C THR A 87 13.64 6.83 -4.26
N ARG A 88 13.22 5.81 -3.53
CA ARG A 88 13.25 4.43 -4.01
C ARG A 88 12.29 4.22 -5.19
N TYR A 89 11.11 4.83 -5.13
CA TYR A 89 10.12 4.68 -6.19
C TYR A 89 10.62 5.24 -7.52
N TYR A 90 11.29 6.39 -7.47
CA TYR A 90 11.75 7.09 -8.68
C TYR A 90 13.17 6.69 -9.12
N SER A 91 13.82 5.79 -8.42
CA SER A 91 15.18 5.35 -8.78
C SER A 91 15.19 4.30 -9.89
#